data_60afb1c4439b7507967d7d381ebfbd7c
#
_entry.id   60afb1c4439b7507967d7d381ebfbd7c
#
_cell.length_a   1.000
_cell.length_b   1.000
_cell.length_c   1.000
_cell.angle_alpha   90.00
_cell.angle_beta   90.00
_cell.angle_gamma   90.00
#
_symmetry.space_group_name_H-M   'P 1'
#
loop_
_entity.id
_entity.type
_entity.pdbx_description
1 polymer ?
#
loop_
_entity_poly.entity_id
_entity_poly.type
_entity_poly.pdbx_seq_one_letter_code
_entity_poly.pdbx_strand_id
1 'polypeptide(L)'
;KSLSKREGRQASAGLLAALRLRQGPVLVLVDDAERIDDSDHALAELLAESPPNVRIAAAGRADDLRTLYSHWTKTLRRSRCGILLQPNVDMDGDLLSARIPRRAPVVMTVGRGYLCLNGGAALIQTALPQ
;
A
#
# COMPACT_ATOMS: atom_id res chain seq x y z
N LYS A 1 -12.45 14.51 -13.20
CA LYS A 1 -12.28 15.91 -12.73
C LYS A 1 -11.07 15.89 -11.81
N SER A 2 -9.95 16.41 -12.27
CA SER A 2 -8.73 16.52 -11.45
C SER A 2 -8.98 17.54 -10.35
N LEU A 3 -8.86 17.11 -9.09
CA LEU A 3 -8.88 18.02 -7.95
C LEU A 3 -7.63 18.89 -8.00
N SER A 4 -7.75 20.19 -7.78
CA SER A 4 -6.61 21.08 -7.73
C SER A 4 -5.72 20.74 -6.52
N LYS A 5 -4.42 21.07 -6.60
CA LYS A 5 -3.43 20.80 -5.52
C LYS A 5 -3.83 21.45 -4.17
N ARG A 6 -4.68 22.47 -4.19
CA ARG A 6 -5.25 23.13 -2.99
C ARG A 6 -6.42 22.36 -2.38
N GLU A 7 -7.29 21.81 -3.23
CA GLU A 7 -8.43 20.98 -2.79
C GLU A 7 -7.97 19.64 -2.21
N GLY A 8 -6.89 19.06 -2.75
CA GLY A 8 -6.26 17.86 -2.19
C GLY A 8 -5.73 18.05 -0.78
N ARG A 9 -5.04 19.17 -0.49
CA ARG A 9 -4.50 19.47 0.85
C ARG A 9 -5.60 19.67 1.90
N GLN A 10 -6.66 20.36 1.56
CA GLN A 10 -7.79 20.60 2.46
C GLN A 10 -8.56 19.31 2.74
N ALA A 11 -8.62 18.40 1.78
CA ALA A 11 -9.24 17.09 1.92
C ALA A 11 -8.44 16.15 2.84
N SER A 12 -7.11 16.17 2.79
CA SER A 12 -6.25 15.32 3.63
C SER A 12 -6.29 15.72 5.10
N ALA A 13 -6.17 17.02 5.40
CA ALA A 13 -6.27 17.54 6.76
C ALA A 13 -7.67 17.29 7.38
N GLY A 14 -8.73 17.45 6.58
CA GLY A 14 -10.09 17.14 6.98
C GLY A 14 -10.31 15.66 7.26
N LEU A 15 -9.72 14.80 6.45
CA LEU A 15 -9.77 13.35 6.63
C LEU A 15 -9.10 12.92 7.94
N LEU A 16 -7.91 13.44 8.23
CA LEU A 16 -7.20 13.14 9.48
C LEU A 16 -8.01 13.58 10.72
N ALA A 17 -8.57 14.78 10.70
CA ALA A 17 -9.40 15.26 11.79
C ALA A 17 -10.63 14.36 11.98
N ALA A 18 -11.29 13.95 10.90
CA ALA A 18 -12.44 13.05 10.94
C ALA A 18 -12.05 11.65 11.47
N LEU A 19 -10.89 11.11 11.11
CA LEU A 19 -10.40 9.82 11.58
C LEU A 19 -10.07 9.83 13.08
N ARG A 20 -9.49 10.92 13.59
CA ARG A 20 -9.20 11.09 15.02
C ARG A 20 -10.46 11.13 15.90
N LEU A 21 -11.57 11.61 15.35
CA LEU A 21 -12.86 11.69 16.06
C LEU A 21 -13.66 10.38 16.03
N ARG A 22 -13.28 9.42 15.20
CA ARG A 22 -13.97 8.14 15.10
C ARG A 22 -13.58 7.20 16.23
N GLN A 23 -14.56 6.67 16.95
CA GLN A 23 -14.36 5.73 18.06
C GLN A 23 -14.38 4.25 17.62
N GLY A 24 -14.94 3.95 16.45
CA GLY A 24 -15.02 2.58 15.89
C GLY A 24 -13.84 2.24 14.97
N PRO A 25 -13.72 0.98 14.56
CA PRO A 25 -12.70 0.54 13.62
C PRO A 25 -12.88 1.22 12.27
N VAL A 26 -11.79 1.71 11.71
CA VAL A 26 -11.75 2.38 10.40
C VAL A 26 -10.72 1.70 9.52
N LEU A 27 -11.10 1.40 8.28
CA LEU A 27 -10.20 0.98 7.22
C LEU A 27 -10.11 2.09 6.17
N VAL A 28 -8.90 2.62 5.98
CA VAL A 28 -8.59 3.58 4.91
C VAL A 28 -8.05 2.80 3.72
N LEU A 29 -8.72 2.89 2.59
CA LEU A 29 -8.29 2.29 1.33
C LEU A 29 -7.77 3.39 0.40
N VAL A 30 -6.56 3.20 -0.10
CA VAL A 30 -5.90 4.13 -1.03
C VAL A 30 -5.59 3.38 -2.32
N ASP A 31 -6.19 3.80 -3.42
CA ASP A 31 -5.86 3.30 -4.75
C ASP A 31 -4.94 4.26 -5.48
N ASP A 32 -4.17 3.75 -6.47
CA ASP A 32 -3.13 4.51 -7.18
C ASP A 32 -2.20 5.28 -6.22
N ALA A 33 -1.76 4.62 -5.15
CA ALA A 33 -1.02 5.22 -4.05
C ALA A 33 0.23 5.98 -4.49
N GLU A 34 0.87 5.56 -5.60
CA GLU A 34 2.02 6.21 -6.19
C GLU A 34 1.72 7.62 -6.73
N ARG A 35 0.45 7.92 -6.99
CA ARG A 35 0.00 9.23 -7.51
C ARG A 35 -0.42 10.21 -6.42
N ILE A 36 -0.54 9.75 -5.19
CA ILE A 36 -0.98 10.56 -4.06
C ILE A 36 0.22 11.34 -3.50
N ASP A 37 0.25 12.63 -3.79
CA ASP A 37 1.22 13.56 -3.21
C ASP A 37 0.79 13.93 -1.78
N ASP A 38 1.55 13.45 -0.78
CA ASP A 38 1.35 13.75 0.64
C ASP A 38 2.16 14.99 1.05
N SER A 39 1.99 16.09 0.30
CA SER A 39 2.74 17.33 0.51
C SER A 39 2.45 18.03 1.84
N ASP A 40 1.33 17.73 2.47
CA ASP A 40 0.93 18.17 3.81
C ASP A 40 1.27 17.16 4.91
N HIS A 41 1.94 16.06 4.54
CA HIS A 41 2.37 14.98 5.44
C HIS A 41 1.24 14.28 6.22
N ALA A 42 0.01 14.43 5.80
CA ALA A 42 -1.16 13.91 6.50
C ALA A 42 -1.18 12.38 6.59
N LEU A 43 -0.85 11.68 5.50
CA LEU A 43 -0.75 10.21 5.49
C LEU A 43 0.49 9.73 6.25
N ALA A 44 1.60 10.44 6.13
CA ALA A 44 2.82 10.12 6.86
C ALA A 44 2.62 10.25 8.37
N GLU A 45 1.95 11.32 8.83
CA GLU A 45 1.58 11.52 10.23
C GLU A 45 0.62 10.43 10.74
N LEU A 46 -0.43 10.11 9.98
CA LEU A 46 -1.36 9.05 10.34
C LEU A 46 -0.67 7.70 10.51
N LEU A 47 0.27 7.38 9.62
CA LEU A 47 1.07 6.16 9.72
C LEU A 47 2.03 6.17 10.93
N ALA A 48 2.60 7.33 11.26
CA ALA A 48 3.48 7.48 12.41
C ALA A 48 2.72 7.38 13.74
N GLU A 49 1.56 8.01 13.84
CA GLU A 49 0.68 7.95 15.01
C GLU A 49 0.11 6.55 15.22
N SER A 50 -0.14 5.81 14.13
CA SER A 50 -0.68 4.45 14.13
C SER A 50 -1.84 4.23 15.12
N PRO A 51 -2.95 4.97 14.98
CA PRO A 51 -4.09 4.85 15.89
C PRO A 51 -4.59 3.40 15.95
N PRO A 52 -4.91 2.86 17.13
CA PRO A 52 -5.25 1.44 17.28
C PRO A 52 -6.52 1.03 16.53
N ASN A 53 -7.42 1.97 16.29
CA ASN A 53 -8.69 1.76 15.57
C ASN A 53 -8.58 1.99 14.07
N VAL A 54 -7.45 2.48 13.54
CA VAL A 54 -7.28 2.77 12.11
C VAL A 54 -6.35 1.75 11.47
N ARG A 55 -6.76 1.26 10.32
CA ARG A 55 -5.92 0.44 9.44
C ARG A 55 -5.88 1.08 8.06
N ILE A 56 -4.72 1.00 7.41
CA ILE A 56 -4.51 1.55 6.07
C ILE A 56 -4.10 0.42 5.15
N ALA A 57 -4.77 0.30 4.02
CA ALA A 57 -4.35 -0.54 2.91
C ALA A 57 -4.22 0.34 1.66
N ALA A 58 -3.10 0.19 0.97
CA ALA A 58 -2.81 0.95 -0.24
C ALA A 58 -2.48 0.00 -1.38
N ALA A 59 -3.02 0.28 -2.55
CA ALA A 59 -2.69 -0.38 -3.80
C ALA A 59 -1.90 0.59 -4.70
N GLY A 60 -0.96 0.06 -5.45
CA GLY A 60 -0.14 0.83 -6.38
C GLY A 60 0.67 -0.05 -7.30
N ARG A 61 1.26 0.53 -8.33
CA ARG A 61 2.07 -0.16 -9.32
C ARG A 61 3.49 -0.38 -8.79
N ALA A 62 3.97 -1.62 -8.85
CA ALA A 62 5.28 -2.00 -8.32
C ALA A 62 6.43 -1.17 -8.90
N ASP A 63 6.42 -0.96 -10.23
CA ASP A 63 7.47 -0.20 -10.92
C ASP A 63 7.52 1.24 -10.47
N ASP A 64 6.38 1.89 -10.35
CA ASP A 64 6.29 3.28 -9.90
C ASP A 64 6.69 3.41 -8.43
N LEU A 65 6.19 2.53 -7.57
CA LEU A 65 6.52 2.54 -6.14
C LEU A 65 8.02 2.34 -5.85
N ARG A 66 8.74 1.59 -6.70
CA ARG A 66 10.19 1.40 -6.54
C ARG A 66 10.99 2.68 -6.74
N THR A 67 10.50 3.58 -7.59
CA THR A 67 11.19 4.85 -7.90
C THR A 67 10.96 5.93 -6.84
N LEU A 68 10.00 5.75 -5.95
CA LEU A 68 9.59 6.75 -4.96
C LEU A 68 10.39 6.60 -3.66
N TYR A 69 11.50 7.33 -3.54
CA TYR A 69 12.42 7.23 -2.39
C TYR A 69 11.93 7.99 -1.15
N SER A 70 11.29 9.13 -1.32
CA SER A 70 10.83 10.00 -0.21
C SER A 70 9.31 10.12 -0.15
N HIS A 71 8.61 9.01 -0.39
CA HIS A 71 7.18 8.94 -0.46
C HIS A 71 6.57 8.30 0.79
N TRP A 72 5.36 8.71 1.18
CA TRP A 72 4.66 8.19 2.36
C TRP A 72 4.48 6.65 2.33
N THR A 73 4.31 6.06 1.15
CA THR A 73 4.22 4.61 0.97
C THR A 73 5.45 3.85 1.47
N LYS A 74 6.60 4.52 1.59
CA LYS A 74 7.81 3.91 2.16
C LYS A 74 7.60 3.49 3.61
N THR A 75 6.91 4.29 4.39
CA THR A 75 6.54 3.95 5.77
C THR A 75 5.57 2.77 5.80
N LEU A 76 4.57 2.74 4.93
CA LEU A 76 3.65 1.63 4.83
C LEU A 76 4.36 0.32 4.45
N ARG A 77 5.28 0.36 3.47
CA ARG A 77 6.07 -0.82 3.03
C ARG A 77 6.96 -1.40 4.13
N ARG A 78 7.39 -0.61 5.10
CA ARG A 78 8.14 -1.08 6.26
C ARG A 78 7.37 -2.04 7.16
N SER A 79 6.05 -2.09 7.06
CA SER A 79 5.24 -3.09 7.73
C SER A 79 5.55 -4.52 7.26
N ARG A 80 6.16 -4.69 6.06
CA ARG A 80 6.49 -5.97 5.42
C ARG A 80 5.27 -6.88 5.28
N CYS A 81 4.09 -6.26 5.17
CA CYS A 81 2.80 -6.93 5.01
C CYS A 81 2.14 -6.42 3.73
N GLY A 82 1.79 -7.31 2.83
CA GLY A 82 1.13 -6.95 1.59
C GLY A 82 0.97 -8.11 0.62
N ILE A 83 0.33 -7.82 -0.50
CA ILE A 83 0.11 -8.77 -1.58
C ILE A 83 0.82 -8.25 -2.84
N LEU A 84 1.61 -9.10 -3.46
CA LEU A 84 2.25 -8.85 -4.75
C LEU A 84 1.50 -9.67 -5.81
N LEU A 85 0.66 -9.01 -6.60
CA LEU A 85 -0.09 -9.65 -7.70
C LEU A 85 0.77 -9.71 -8.96
N GLN A 86 0.86 -10.88 -9.57
CA GLN A 86 1.66 -11.12 -10.79
C GLN A 86 3.08 -10.51 -10.72
N PRO A 87 3.83 -10.70 -9.62
CA PRO A 87 5.09 -10.02 -9.42
C PRO A 87 6.17 -10.49 -10.39
N ASN A 88 7.08 -9.58 -10.68
CA ASN A 88 8.40 -9.97 -11.16
C ASN A 88 9.18 -10.57 -9.97
N VAL A 89 9.41 -11.86 -10.00
CA VAL A 89 10.00 -12.63 -8.87
C VAL A 89 11.44 -12.19 -8.53
N ASP A 90 12.11 -11.54 -9.46
CA ASP A 90 13.50 -11.06 -9.26
C ASP A 90 13.58 -9.71 -8.58
N MET A 91 12.52 -8.89 -8.69
CA MET A 91 12.57 -7.48 -8.29
C MET A 91 11.52 -7.08 -7.26
N ASP A 92 10.29 -7.60 -7.36
CA ASP A 92 9.16 -7.04 -6.60
C ASP A 92 9.17 -7.43 -5.12
N GLY A 93 9.85 -8.52 -4.77
CA GLY A 93 10.04 -8.92 -3.38
C GLY A 93 10.68 -7.83 -2.51
N ASP A 94 11.53 -6.99 -3.11
CA ASP A 94 12.23 -5.91 -2.40
C ASP A 94 11.26 -4.84 -1.86
N LEU A 95 10.11 -4.64 -2.51
CA LEU A 95 9.10 -3.69 -2.04
C LEU A 95 8.61 -3.98 -0.62
N LEU A 96 8.52 -5.26 -0.26
CA LEU A 96 8.05 -5.72 1.05
C LEU A 96 9.14 -6.46 1.83
N SER A 97 10.38 -6.38 1.38
CA SER A 97 11.52 -7.12 1.95
C SER A 97 11.20 -8.61 2.09
N ALA A 98 10.52 -9.19 1.10
CA ALA A 98 10.09 -10.58 1.08
C ALA A 98 10.92 -11.40 0.09
N ARG A 99 11.17 -12.65 0.45
CA ARG A 99 11.86 -13.61 -0.43
C ARG A 99 10.85 -14.39 -1.24
N ILE A 100 10.71 -14.04 -2.53
CA ILE A 100 9.85 -14.77 -3.46
C ILE A 100 10.62 -16.00 -3.98
N PRO A 101 10.03 -17.22 -3.97
CA PRO A 101 10.67 -18.41 -4.50
C PRO A 101 10.97 -18.30 -5.99
N ARG A 102 12.23 -18.49 -6.38
CA ARG A 102 12.68 -18.44 -7.79
C ARG A 102 12.79 -19.79 -8.46
N ARG A 103 12.93 -20.87 -7.68
CA ARG A 103 13.27 -22.22 -8.19
C ARG A 103 12.09 -23.02 -8.70
N ALA A 104 10.88 -22.62 -8.45
CA ALA A 104 9.68 -23.25 -8.97
C ALA A 104 8.85 -22.18 -9.68
N PRO A 105 9.09 -21.93 -10.97
CA PRO A 105 8.34 -20.93 -11.71
C PRO A 105 6.86 -21.32 -11.72
N VAL A 106 6.06 -20.52 -11.04
CA VAL A 106 4.60 -20.65 -11.04
C VAL A 106 4.05 -19.76 -12.13
N VAL A 107 3.19 -20.30 -12.97
CA VAL A 107 2.50 -19.49 -13.98
C VAL A 107 1.62 -18.47 -13.26
N MET A 108 1.90 -17.19 -13.46
CA MET A 108 1.16 -16.09 -12.89
C MET A 108 -0.04 -15.78 -13.76
N THR A 109 -1.21 -16.26 -13.34
CA THR A 109 -2.50 -15.92 -13.94
C THR A 109 -3.11 -14.72 -13.22
N VAL A 110 -4.19 -14.15 -13.79
CA VAL A 110 -4.93 -13.05 -13.17
C VAL A 110 -5.34 -13.43 -11.74
N GLY A 111 -5.09 -12.54 -10.78
CA GLY A 111 -5.37 -12.74 -9.36
C GLY A 111 -4.39 -13.64 -8.62
N ARG A 112 -3.39 -14.22 -9.30
CA ARG A 112 -2.35 -15.02 -8.64
C ARG A 112 -1.20 -14.11 -8.19
N GLY A 113 -0.65 -14.41 -7.03
CA GLY A 113 0.43 -13.63 -6.46
C GLY A 113 0.95 -14.20 -5.15
N TYR A 114 1.64 -13.39 -4.38
CA TYR A 114 2.20 -13.78 -3.09
C TYR A 114 1.68 -12.88 -1.97
N LEU A 115 1.18 -13.50 -0.92
CA LEU A 115 0.98 -12.85 0.37
C LEU A 115 2.33 -12.81 1.08
N CYS A 116 2.82 -11.60 1.34
CA CYS A 116 4.08 -11.33 2.02
C CYS A 116 3.81 -10.92 3.45
N LEU A 117 4.44 -11.61 4.40
CA LEU A 117 4.35 -11.31 5.83
C LEU A 117 5.73 -11.50 6.47
N ASN A 118 6.26 -10.44 7.07
CA ASN A 118 7.53 -10.48 7.84
C ASN A 118 8.72 -11.12 7.09
N GLY A 119 8.77 -10.96 5.77
CA GLY A 119 9.85 -11.50 4.94
C GLY A 119 9.56 -12.87 4.31
N GLY A 120 8.53 -13.57 4.75
CA GLY A 120 8.01 -14.77 4.08
C GLY A 120 7.07 -14.42 2.94
N ALA A 121 6.91 -15.35 1.99
CA ALA A 121 5.98 -15.22 0.86
C ALA A 121 5.22 -16.52 0.66
N ALA A 122 3.91 -16.47 0.68
CA ALA A 122 3.02 -17.60 0.41
C ALA A 122 2.25 -17.35 -0.89
N LEU A 123 2.22 -18.36 -1.78
CA LEU A 123 1.46 -18.28 -3.01
C LEU A 123 -0.04 -18.21 -2.72
N ILE A 124 -0.72 -17.28 -3.35
CA ILE A 124 -2.17 -17.11 -3.22
C ILE A 124 -2.85 -16.99 -4.59
N GLN A 125 -4.14 -17.28 -4.60
CA GLN A 125 -5.06 -16.96 -5.68
C GLN A 125 -6.19 -16.13 -5.11
N THR A 126 -6.33 -14.89 -5.57
CA THR A 126 -7.46 -14.03 -5.18
C THR A 126 -8.70 -14.41 -6.00
N ALA A 127 -9.88 -14.20 -5.43
CA ALA A 127 -11.13 -14.29 -6.18
C ALA A 127 -11.16 -13.19 -7.24
N LEU A 128 -11.64 -13.53 -8.42
CA LEU A 128 -11.88 -12.56 -9.48
C LEU A 128 -13.30 -12.00 -9.33
N PRO A 129 -13.50 -10.70 -9.52
CA PRO A 129 -14.85 -10.13 -9.59
C PRO A 129 -15.61 -10.80 -10.74
N GLN A 130 -16.85 -11.17 -10.49
CA GLN A 130 -17.77 -11.69 -11.50
C GLN A 130 -18.34 -10.52 -12.30
#